data_c5ba0926e21b7ea51e4a8f0ff4604798
#
_entry.id   c5ba0926e21b7ea51e4a8f0ff4604798
#
_cell.length_a   1.000
_cell.length_b   1.000
_cell.length_c   1.000
_cell.angle_alpha   90.00
_cell.angle_beta   90.00
_cell.angle_gamma   90.00
#
_symmetry.space_group_name_H-M   'P 1'
#
loop_
_entity.id
_entity.type
_entity.pdbx_description
1 polymer ?
#
loop_
_entity_poly.entity_id
_entity_poly.type
_entity_poly.pdbx_seq_one_letter_code
_entity_poly.pdbx_strand_id
1 'polypeptide(L)'
;MTNLTKSTNSPAPRQIEEGVIEVLKTVSRRPIAPSLDSDLVADLGFDSLQVLEVVAELEDTFDISIPLNDVPVTRTVGQVVAEVAALVEQRANT
;
A
#
# COMPACT_ATOMS: atom_id res chain seq x y z
N MET A 1 -4.08 15.75 26.54
CA MET A 1 -4.12 15.35 26.10
C MET A 1 -4.37 14.62 25.46
N THR A 2 -4.41 14.46 25.55
CA THR A 2 -4.60 13.79 25.10
C THR A 2 -4.76 13.26 24.23
N ASN A 3 -4.80 13.41 23.98
CA ASN A 3 -5.03 12.78 23.13
C ASN A 3 -4.75 11.96 22.57
N LEU A 4 -4.46 12.05 22.63
CA LEU A 4 -4.03 11.23 22.22
C LEU A 4 -4.29 10.11 21.87
N THR A 5 -4.65 9.94 22.04
CA THR A 5 -4.90 8.87 21.96
C THR A 5 -5.66 8.28 21.07
N LYS A 6 -6.13 8.56 20.81
CA LYS A 6 -6.82 8.10 20.05
C LYS A 6 -6.62 7.53 18.95
N SER A 7 -7.06 7.37 18.47
CA SER A 7 -7.00 7.08 17.17
C SER A 7 -5.71 6.58 16.73
N THR A 8 -5.03 6.21 17.56
CA THR A 8 -3.69 5.85 17.36
C THR A 8 -3.50 4.56 16.64
N ASN A 9 -4.57 3.79 16.47
CA ASN A 9 -4.45 2.49 15.85
C ASN A 9 -4.60 2.52 14.36
N SER A 10 -5.04 3.64 13.81
CA SER A 10 -5.25 3.75 12.38
C SER A 10 -4.39 4.86 11.81
N PRO A 11 -3.50 4.56 10.87
CA PRO A 11 -2.73 5.61 10.24
C PRO A 11 -3.63 6.57 9.48
N ALA A 12 -3.25 7.83 9.42
CA ALA A 12 -3.95 8.82 8.64
C ALA A 12 -3.86 8.48 7.16
N PRO A 13 -4.80 8.94 6.34
CA PRO A 13 -4.73 8.65 4.89
C PRO A 13 -3.39 9.05 4.27
N ARG A 14 -2.83 10.18 4.68
CA ARG A 14 -1.54 10.60 4.16
C ARG A 14 -0.44 9.60 4.52
N GLN A 15 -0.51 9.05 5.71
CA GLN A 15 0.48 8.07 6.15
C GLN A 15 0.37 6.78 5.36
N ILE A 16 -0.86 6.41 5.00
CA ILE A 16 -1.06 5.23 4.18
C ILE A 16 -0.45 5.45 2.81
N GLU A 17 -0.72 6.59 2.20
CA GLU A 17 -0.18 6.91 0.89
C GLU A 17 1.35 6.90 0.92
N GLU A 18 1.93 7.56 1.91
CA GLU A 18 3.39 7.63 2.04
C GLU A 18 3.99 6.25 2.27
N GLY A 19 3.33 5.43 3.09
CA GLY A 19 3.80 4.08 3.34
C GLY A 19 3.77 3.21 2.11
N VAL A 20 2.70 3.32 1.32
CA VAL A 20 2.61 2.57 0.07
C VAL A 20 3.73 2.99 -0.87
N ILE A 21 3.96 4.29 -1.01
CA ILE A 21 5.00 4.78 -1.90
C ILE A 21 6.38 4.31 -1.44
N GLU A 22 6.64 4.31 -0.13
CA GLU A 22 7.90 3.82 0.40
C GLU A 22 8.11 2.34 0.08
N VAL A 23 7.06 1.55 0.21
CA VAL A 23 7.13 0.13 -0.13
C VAL A 23 7.47 -0.04 -1.60
N LEU A 24 6.81 0.73 -2.46
CA LEU A 24 7.08 0.64 -3.91
C LEU A 24 8.53 0.97 -4.21
N LYS A 25 9.07 2.01 -3.57
CA LYS A 25 10.46 2.39 -3.77
C LYS A 25 11.41 1.31 -3.26
N THR A 26 11.06 0.68 -2.16
CA THR A 26 11.90 -0.38 -1.57
C THR A 26 11.96 -1.61 -2.47
N VAL A 27 10.83 -1.99 -3.06
CA VAL A 27 10.77 -3.17 -3.92
C VAL A 27 11.39 -2.89 -5.29
N SER A 28 11.28 -1.66 -5.77
CA SER A 28 11.80 -1.31 -7.08
C SER A 28 13.32 -1.46 -7.13
N ARG A 29 13.82 -2.01 -8.22
CA ARG A 29 15.25 -2.19 -8.40
C ARG A 29 15.94 -0.97 -8.97
N ARG A 30 15.17 0.05 -9.27
CA ARG A 30 15.69 1.30 -9.82
C ARG A 30 14.88 2.44 -9.24
N PRO A 31 15.41 3.65 -9.29
CA PRO A 31 14.67 4.81 -8.77
C PRO A 31 13.37 5.00 -9.53
N ILE A 32 12.30 5.25 -8.79
CA ILE A 32 10.99 5.54 -9.37
C ILE A 32 10.43 6.77 -8.66
N ALA A 33 9.49 7.42 -9.35
CA ALA A 33 8.78 8.57 -8.79
C ALA A 33 7.28 8.31 -8.96
N PRO A 34 6.71 7.44 -8.14
CA PRO A 34 5.31 7.05 -8.34
C PRO A 34 4.36 8.17 -8.00
N SER A 35 3.30 8.28 -8.78
CA SER A 35 2.17 9.14 -8.47
C SER A 35 0.94 8.24 -8.34
N LEU A 36 -0.17 8.81 -7.86
CA LEU A 36 -1.37 8.01 -7.68
C LEU A 36 -1.89 7.43 -8.98
N ASP A 37 -1.61 8.09 -10.09
CA ASP A 37 -2.05 7.62 -11.40
C ASP A 37 -1.10 6.61 -12.04
N SER A 38 0.05 6.38 -11.45
CA SER A 38 1.04 5.47 -12.03
C SER A 38 0.54 4.04 -11.96
N ASP A 39 0.66 3.34 -13.09
CA ASP A 39 0.36 1.90 -13.13
C ASP A 39 1.59 1.13 -12.70
N LEU A 40 1.42 0.14 -11.84
CA LEU A 40 2.56 -0.59 -11.30
C LEU A 40 3.35 -1.28 -12.39
N VAL A 41 2.67 -1.86 -13.35
CA VAL A 41 3.34 -2.61 -14.42
C VAL A 41 3.72 -1.69 -15.57
N ALA A 42 2.75 -0.93 -16.09
CA ALA A 42 2.98 -0.15 -17.31
C ALA A 42 3.88 1.04 -17.06
N ASP A 43 3.73 1.70 -15.92
CA ASP A 43 4.47 2.94 -15.66
C ASP A 43 5.70 2.72 -14.78
N LEU A 44 5.59 1.84 -13.77
CA LEU A 44 6.68 1.62 -12.84
C LEU A 44 7.54 0.41 -13.19
N GLY A 45 7.08 -0.40 -14.12
CA GLY A 45 7.89 -1.52 -14.63
C GLY A 45 7.97 -2.71 -13.71
N PHE A 46 7.01 -2.87 -12.80
CA PHE A 46 7.00 -4.02 -11.91
C PHE A 46 6.52 -5.25 -12.67
N ASP A 47 7.17 -6.37 -12.45
CA ASP A 47 6.68 -7.65 -12.97
C ASP A 47 5.79 -8.31 -11.90
N SER A 48 5.24 -9.49 -12.23
CA SER A 48 4.31 -10.14 -11.31
C SER A 48 4.98 -10.51 -9.99
N LEU A 49 6.23 -10.90 -10.02
CA LEU A 49 6.93 -11.25 -8.80
C LEU A 49 7.09 -10.03 -7.92
N GLN A 50 7.45 -8.89 -8.51
CA GLN A 50 7.61 -7.66 -7.75
C GLN A 50 6.27 -7.19 -7.19
N VAL A 51 5.18 -7.38 -7.93
CA VAL A 51 3.86 -7.04 -7.39
C VAL A 51 3.57 -7.88 -6.15
N LEU A 52 3.91 -9.17 -6.18
CA LEU A 52 3.73 -10.00 -5.00
C LEU A 52 4.63 -9.56 -3.85
N GLU A 53 5.84 -9.12 -4.16
CA GLU A 53 6.72 -8.58 -3.13
C GLU A 53 6.13 -7.33 -2.50
N VAL A 54 5.51 -6.47 -3.32
CA VAL A 54 4.85 -5.28 -2.80
C VAL A 54 3.73 -5.69 -1.85
N VAL A 55 2.92 -6.68 -2.23
CA VAL A 55 1.83 -7.14 -1.39
C VAL A 55 2.36 -7.63 -0.04
N ALA A 56 3.42 -8.43 -0.07
CA ALA A 56 3.99 -8.96 1.16
C ALA A 56 4.52 -7.84 2.08
N GLU A 57 5.18 -6.84 1.47
CA GLU A 57 5.69 -5.73 2.26
C GLU A 57 4.58 -4.87 2.83
N LEU A 58 3.51 -4.69 2.07
CA LEU A 58 2.37 -3.92 2.56
C LEU A 58 1.69 -4.64 3.72
N GLU A 59 1.56 -5.96 3.63
CA GLU A 59 0.96 -6.73 4.72
C GLU A 59 1.77 -6.56 5.99
N ASP A 60 3.08 -6.56 5.86
CA ASP A 60 3.97 -6.43 6.99
C ASP A 60 3.95 -5.01 7.55
N THR A 61 4.01 -4.04 6.66
CA THR A 61 4.09 -2.63 7.05
C THR A 61 2.82 -2.18 7.76
N PHE A 62 1.66 -2.61 7.30
CA PHE A 62 0.38 -2.13 7.81
C PHE A 62 -0.35 -3.17 8.66
N ASP A 63 0.25 -4.34 8.83
CA ASP A 63 -0.33 -5.41 9.64
C ASP A 63 -1.73 -5.76 9.14
N ILE A 64 -1.81 -6.03 7.85
CA ILE A 64 -3.07 -6.38 7.18
C ILE A 64 -2.88 -7.64 6.37
N SER A 65 -3.99 -8.23 5.93
CA SER A 65 -3.97 -9.36 5.00
C SER A 65 -4.62 -8.92 3.71
N ILE A 66 -3.89 -9.03 2.62
CA ILE A 66 -4.41 -8.67 1.30
C ILE A 66 -4.77 -9.95 0.56
N PRO A 67 -6.06 -10.16 0.22
CA PRO A 67 -6.43 -11.36 -0.50
C PRO A 67 -5.75 -11.39 -1.87
N LEU A 68 -5.08 -12.49 -2.17
CA LEU A 68 -4.37 -12.60 -3.44
C LEU A 68 -5.32 -12.53 -4.64
N ASN A 69 -6.54 -12.98 -4.46
CA ASN A 69 -7.53 -12.93 -5.52
C ASN A 69 -7.90 -11.51 -5.92
N ASP A 70 -7.62 -10.57 -5.05
CA ASP A 70 -7.96 -9.17 -5.27
C ASP A 70 -6.77 -8.37 -5.78
N VAL A 71 -5.72 -9.04 -6.21
CA VAL A 71 -4.52 -8.36 -6.69
C VAL A 71 -4.42 -8.52 -8.19
N PRO A 72 -5.10 -7.68 -8.97
CA PRO A 72 -4.96 -7.76 -10.43
C PRO A 72 -3.57 -7.31 -10.85
N VAL A 73 -3.15 -7.82 -11.98
CA VAL A 73 -1.84 -7.51 -12.52
C VAL A 73 -1.70 -6.02 -12.81
N THR A 74 -2.79 -5.40 -13.27
CA THR A 74 -2.76 -3.98 -13.58
C THR A 74 -3.46 -3.21 -12.49
N ARG A 75 -2.71 -2.38 -11.80
CA ARG A 75 -3.22 -1.60 -10.69
C ARG A 75 -2.45 -0.30 -10.61
N THR A 76 -3.16 0.80 -10.34
CA THR A 76 -2.49 2.07 -10.10
C THR A 76 -2.09 2.17 -8.64
N VAL A 77 -1.16 3.07 -8.36
CA VAL A 77 -0.77 3.36 -6.98
C VAL A 77 -1.98 3.77 -6.17
N GLY A 78 -2.86 4.61 -6.75
CA GLY A 78 -4.06 5.05 -6.04
C GLY A 78 -4.97 3.89 -5.66
N GLN A 79 -5.10 2.90 -6.54
CA GLN A 79 -5.92 1.73 -6.24
C GLN A 79 -5.30 0.93 -5.10
N VAL A 80 -3.99 0.81 -5.08
CA VAL A 80 -3.29 0.12 -3.99
C VAL A 80 -3.52 0.87 -2.68
N VAL A 81 -3.38 2.18 -2.71
CA VAL A 81 -3.61 3.01 -1.51
C VAL A 81 -5.04 2.81 -1.00
N ALA A 82 -6.02 2.81 -1.90
CA ALA A 82 -7.41 2.63 -1.51
C ALA A 82 -7.64 1.25 -0.89
N GLU A 83 -7.03 0.23 -1.46
CA GLU A 83 -7.17 -1.12 -0.91
C GLU A 83 -6.56 -1.22 0.48
N VAL A 84 -5.36 -0.67 0.66
CA VAL A 84 -4.70 -0.69 1.97
C VAL A 84 -5.55 0.08 2.97
N ALA A 85 -6.06 1.24 2.57
CA ALA A 85 -6.87 2.05 3.47
C ALA A 85 -8.11 1.29 3.94
N ALA A 86 -8.77 0.59 3.02
CA ALA A 86 -9.96 -0.18 3.36
C ALA A 86 -9.63 -1.30 4.34
N LEU A 87 -8.51 -1.99 4.12
CA LEU A 87 -8.11 -3.10 4.99
C LEU A 87 -7.68 -2.62 6.36
N VAL A 88 -6.98 -1.50 6.42
CA VAL A 88 -6.59 -0.91 7.68
C VAL A 88 -7.83 -0.51 8.47
N GLU A 89 -8.81 0.06 7.81
CA GLU A 89 -10.05 0.47 8.46
C GLU A 89 -10.82 -0.75 8.98
N GLN A 90 -10.87 -1.82 8.21
CA GLN A 90 -11.53 -3.05 8.65
C GLN A 90 -10.85 -3.60 9.90
N ARG A 91 -9.53 -3.60 9.92
CA ARG A 91 -8.80 -4.10 11.07
C ARG A 91 -9.09 -3.25 12.30
N ALA A 92 -9.15 -1.94 12.12
CA ALA A 92 -9.39 -1.03 13.24
C ALA A 92 -10.79 -1.19 13.81
N ASN A 93 -11.73 -1.67 13.00
CA ASN A 93 -13.13 -1.81 13.42
C ASN A 93 -13.45 -3.16 14.03
N THR A 94 -12.50 -4.08 14.09
CA THR A 94 -12.75 -5.40 14.70
C THR A 94 -12.18 -5.52 16.12
#